data_818c0566181960990695630dcc22297d
#
_entry.id   818c0566181960990695630dcc22297d
#
_cell.length_a   1.000
_cell.length_b   1.000
_cell.length_c   1.000
_cell.angle_alpha   90.00
_cell.angle_beta   90.00
_cell.angle_gamma   90.00
#
_symmetry.space_group_name_H-M   'P 1'
#
loop_
_entity.id
_entity.type
_entity.pdbx_description
1 polymer ?
#
loop_
_entity_poly.entity_id
_entity_poly.type
_entity_poly.pdbx_seq_one_letter_code
_entity_poly.pdbx_strand_id
1 'polypeptide(L)'
;MNFTEYISPVGNILLQSDGEHLTGLWIGRENSREQAEDSVIKKTKLWLDSYFRGENPAVEIPIKLHGTEFQQQVWKILQEIPYGQIRTYGDIAREMALLLGKEKMSAQAVGQAVGKNPVSILVPCHRVVGTKGQLTGYAWGVEKKQWLLRHEGWRQENSIK
;
A
#
# COMPACT_ATOMS: atom_id res chain seq x y z
N MET A 1 -7.50 -18.75 -8.75
CA MET A 1 -7.53 -17.44 -8.08
C MET A 1 -8.97 -17.07 -7.71
N ASN A 2 -9.14 -16.55 -6.52
CA ASN A 2 -10.43 -16.08 -6.03
C ASN A 2 -10.43 -14.55 -6.04
N PHE A 3 -11.56 -13.96 -6.47
CA PHE A 3 -11.72 -12.51 -6.58
C PHE A 3 -13.00 -12.10 -5.88
N THR A 4 -12.95 -11.01 -5.12
CA THR A 4 -14.12 -10.45 -4.44
C THR A 4 -14.01 -8.94 -4.38
N GLU A 5 -15.15 -8.26 -4.51
CA GLU A 5 -15.21 -6.82 -4.34
C GLU A 5 -15.52 -6.44 -2.90
N TYR A 6 -14.95 -5.33 -2.47
CA TYR A 6 -15.17 -4.76 -1.14
C TYR A 6 -15.45 -3.27 -1.31
N ILE A 7 -16.59 -2.82 -0.80
CA ILE A 7 -16.98 -1.41 -0.89
C ILE A 7 -16.38 -0.66 0.30
N SER A 8 -15.60 0.38 0.03
CA SER A 8 -14.88 1.12 1.05
C SER A 8 -15.09 2.64 0.90
N PRO A 9 -14.67 3.43 1.93
CA PRO A 9 -14.70 4.88 1.81
C PRO A 9 -13.82 5.46 0.69
N VAL A 10 -12.85 4.70 0.20
CA VAL A 10 -12.00 5.14 -0.91
C VAL A 10 -12.43 4.53 -2.24
N GLY A 11 -13.62 3.95 -2.29
CA GLY A 11 -14.16 3.36 -3.49
C GLY A 11 -14.16 1.84 -3.46
N ASN A 12 -14.49 1.25 -4.59
CA ASN A 12 -14.54 -0.20 -4.71
C ASN A 12 -13.12 -0.77 -4.67
N ILE A 13 -12.94 -1.82 -3.88
CA ILE A 13 -11.66 -2.52 -3.78
C ILE A 13 -11.82 -3.92 -4.33
N LEU A 14 -10.92 -4.32 -5.23
CA LEU A 14 -10.87 -5.68 -5.73
C LEU A 14 -9.82 -6.45 -4.94
N LEU A 15 -10.22 -7.57 -4.35
CA LEU A 15 -9.35 -8.47 -3.60
C LEU A 15 -9.08 -9.73 -4.40
N GLN A 16 -7.83 -10.19 -4.37
CA GLN A 16 -7.42 -11.43 -5.03
C GLN A 16 -6.67 -12.32 -4.05
N SER A 17 -6.99 -13.60 -4.06
CA SER A 17 -6.32 -14.62 -3.24
C SER A 17 -6.03 -15.87 -4.06
N ASP A 18 -4.93 -16.55 -3.72
CA ASP A 18 -4.60 -17.87 -4.32
C ASP A 18 -5.12 -19.03 -3.45
N GLY A 19 -5.91 -18.73 -2.42
CA GLY A 19 -6.42 -19.71 -1.47
C GLY A 19 -5.59 -19.79 -0.19
N GLU A 20 -4.33 -19.41 -0.25
CA GLU A 20 -3.41 -19.44 0.90
C GLU A 20 -2.88 -18.07 1.25
N HIS A 21 -2.79 -17.16 0.26
CA HIS A 21 -2.23 -15.82 0.43
C HIS A 21 -3.09 -14.78 -0.25
N LEU A 22 -3.11 -13.58 0.31
CA LEU A 22 -3.63 -12.42 -0.39
C LEU A 22 -2.58 -12.01 -1.43
N THR A 23 -2.98 -11.96 -2.70
CA THR A 23 -2.07 -11.68 -3.81
C THR A 23 -2.37 -10.38 -4.51
N GLY A 24 -3.52 -9.75 -4.22
CA GLY A 24 -3.87 -8.47 -4.82
C GLY A 24 -4.91 -7.71 -4.02
N LEU A 25 -4.75 -6.40 -3.99
CA LEU A 25 -5.73 -5.45 -3.46
C LEU A 25 -5.60 -4.17 -4.29
N TRP A 26 -6.62 -3.88 -5.08
CA TRP A 26 -6.61 -2.72 -5.99
C TRP A 26 -7.82 -1.83 -5.70
N ILE A 27 -7.53 -0.55 -5.51
CA ILE A 27 -8.56 0.46 -5.23
C ILE A 27 -9.13 0.95 -6.57
N GLY A 28 -10.46 1.08 -6.64
CA GLY A 28 -11.12 1.61 -7.83
C GLY A 28 -11.25 0.63 -8.99
N ARG A 29 -10.97 -0.65 -8.75
CA ARG A 29 -11.06 -1.68 -9.79
C ARG A 29 -12.27 -2.56 -9.55
N GLU A 30 -13.00 -2.87 -10.62
CA GLU A 30 -14.17 -3.75 -10.57
C GLU A 30 -13.78 -5.18 -10.91
N ASN A 31 -14.58 -6.11 -10.41
CA ASN A 31 -14.42 -7.53 -10.69
C ASN A 31 -15.21 -7.91 -11.93
N SER A 32 -14.51 -8.36 -12.98
CA SER A 32 -15.15 -8.85 -14.20
C SER A 32 -15.34 -10.37 -14.19
N ARG A 33 -15.00 -11.02 -13.09
CA ARG A 33 -15.07 -12.47 -12.92
C ARG A 33 -16.13 -12.82 -11.88
N GLU A 34 -16.50 -14.11 -11.84
CA GLU A 34 -17.38 -14.60 -10.79
C GLU A 34 -16.72 -14.40 -9.44
N GLN A 35 -17.48 -13.90 -8.47
CA GLN A 35 -16.96 -13.71 -7.12
C GLN A 35 -16.81 -15.06 -6.41
N ALA A 36 -15.67 -15.22 -5.76
CA ALA A 36 -15.38 -16.40 -4.97
C ALA A 36 -14.59 -15.98 -3.74
N GLU A 37 -15.09 -16.31 -2.57
CA GLU A 37 -14.50 -15.91 -1.31
C GLU A 37 -13.89 -17.12 -0.60
N ASP A 38 -12.65 -16.97 -0.14
CA ASP A 38 -11.97 -18.00 0.66
C ASP A 38 -11.67 -17.43 2.05
N SER A 39 -11.00 -18.22 2.89
CA SER A 39 -10.67 -17.78 4.25
C SER A 39 -9.75 -16.57 4.28
N VAL A 40 -8.85 -16.46 3.32
CA VAL A 40 -7.92 -15.31 3.23
C VAL A 40 -8.69 -14.03 2.93
N ILE A 41 -9.59 -14.08 1.96
CA ILE A 41 -10.42 -12.92 1.59
C ILE A 41 -11.32 -12.52 2.76
N LYS A 42 -11.91 -13.48 3.45
CA LYS A 42 -12.75 -13.20 4.64
C LYS A 42 -11.95 -12.47 5.71
N LYS A 43 -10.75 -12.95 6.01
CA LYS A 43 -9.85 -12.29 6.97
C LYS A 43 -9.47 -10.88 6.52
N THR A 44 -9.22 -10.72 5.22
CA THR A 44 -8.86 -9.42 4.66
C THR A 44 -10.01 -8.44 4.81
N LYS A 45 -11.24 -8.86 4.55
CA LYS A 45 -12.41 -8.00 4.72
C LYS A 45 -12.58 -7.56 6.18
N LEU A 46 -12.38 -8.47 7.12
CA LEU A 46 -12.44 -8.13 8.55
C LEU A 46 -11.33 -7.13 8.92
N TRP A 47 -10.15 -7.32 8.38
CA TRP A 47 -9.03 -6.39 8.58
C TRP A 47 -9.38 -4.99 8.02
N LEU A 48 -9.94 -4.94 6.82
CA LEU A 48 -10.35 -3.68 6.20
C LEU A 48 -11.46 -3.00 7.00
N ASP A 49 -12.43 -3.77 7.50
CA ASP A 49 -13.49 -3.23 8.35
C ASP A 49 -12.90 -2.54 9.57
N SER A 50 -11.94 -3.18 10.23
CA SER A 50 -11.25 -2.64 11.39
C SER A 50 -10.45 -1.39 11.02
N TYR A 51 -9.70 -1.47 9.94
CA TYR A 51 -8.89 -0.35 9.46
C TYR A 51 -9.76 0.89 9.17
N PHE A 52 -10.85 0.71 8.45
CA PHE A 52 -11.72 1.83 8.08
C PHE A 52 -12.55 2.37 9.24
N ARG A 53 -12.67 1.63 10.33
CA ARG A 53 -13.25 2.14 11.58
C ARG A 53 -12.27 3.03 12.36
N GLY A 54 -11.04 3.18 11.89
CA GLY A 54 -10.02 3.99 12.56
C GLY A 54 -9.13 3.21 13.51
N GLU A 55 -9.19 1.89 13.48
CA GLU A 55 -8.30 1.03 14.26
C GLU A 55 -7.00 0.80 13.52
N ASN A 56 -5.99 0.34 14.24
CA ASN A 56 -4.69 -0.03 13.66
C ASN A 56 -4.48 -1.54 13.85
N PRO A 57 -5.17 -2.37 13.05
CA PRO A 57 -5.05 -3.82 13.23
C PRO A 57 -3.69 -4.33 12.75
N ALA A 58 -3.14 -5.29 13.47
CA ALA A 58 -1.92 -5.96 13.03
C ALA A 58 -2.20 -6.72 11.74
N VAL A 59 -1.22 -6.73 10.82
CA VAL A 59 -1.36 -7.47 9.56
C VAL A 59 -0.98 -8.92 9.82
N GLU A 60 -2.00 -9.77 9.99
CA GLU A 60 -1.83 -11.20 10.23
C GLU A 60 -2.28 -12.04 9.03
N ILE A 61 -2.60 -11.38 7.94
CA ILE A 61 -3.03 -12.03 6.71
C ILE A 61 -1.79 -12.47 5.93
N PRO A 62 -1.73 -13.75 5.49
CA PRO A 62 -0.61 -14.16 4.64
C PRO A 62 -0.65 -13.39 3.32
N ILE A 63 0.43 -12.74 2.99
CA ILE A 63 0.54 -11.94 1.77
C ILE A 63 1.66 -12.51 0.91
N LYS A 64 1.40 -12.66 -0.38
CA LYS A 64 2.41 -13.06 -1.35
C LYS A 64 2.47 -12.02 -2.45
N LEU A 65 3.64 -11.39 -2.58
CA LEU A 65 3.88 -10.32 -3.53
C LEU A 65 4.72 -10.86 -4.69
N HIS A 66 4.20 -10.72 -5.90
CA HIS A 66 4.91 -11.11 -7.10
C HIS A 66 5.56 -9.88 -7.73
N GLY A 67 6.87 -9.93 -7.91
CA GLY A 67 7.61 -8.83 -8.49
C GLY A 67 9.09 -9.14 -8.57
N THR A 68 9.86 -8.19 -9.10
CA THR A 68 11.31 -8.31 -9.22
C THR A 68 11.95 -8.29 -7.83
N GLU A 69 13.21 -8.69 -7.75
CA GLU A 69 13.95 -8.65 -6.49
C GLU A 69 14.01 -7.22 -5.95
N PHE A 70 14.26 -6.24 -6.82
CA PHE A 70 14.27 -4.82 -6.44
C PHE A 70 12.91 -4.39 -5.86
N GLN A 71 11.81 -4.74 -6.54
CA GLN A 71 10.46 -4.44 -6.06
C GLN A 71 10.18 -5.08 -4.70
N GLN A 72 10.56 -6.35 -4.54
CA GLN A 72 10.37 -7.06 -3.27
C GLN A 72 11.08 -6.34 -2.12
N GLN A 73 12.30 -5.86 -2.36
CA GLN A 73 13.05 -5.13 -1.34
C GLN A 73 12.36 -3.80 -0.98
N VAL A 74 11.91 -3.06 -1.98
CA VAL A 74 11.19 -1.80 -1.74
C VAL A 74 9.90 -2.08 -0.94
N TRP A 75 9.13 -3.08 -1.35
CA TRP A 75 7.87 -3.40 -0.67
C TRP A 75 8.09 -3.86 0.77
N LYS A 76 9.20 -4.52 1.05
CA LYS A 76 9.57 -4.89 2.42
C LYS A 76 9.79 -3.64 3.27
N ILE A 77 10.45 -2.63 2.73
CA ILE A 77 10.65 -1.37 3.43
C ILE A 77 9.30 -0.69 3.71
N LEU A 78 8.37 -0.72 2.73
CA LEU A 78 7.04 -0.15 2.92
C LEU A 78 6.32 -0.77 4.11
N GLN A 79 6.44 -2.09 4.27
CA GLN A 79 5.77 -2.81 5.36
C GLN A 79 6.29 -2.42 6.72
N GLU A 80 7.45 -1.78 6.80
CA GLU A 80 8.04 -1.32 8.05
C GLU A 80 7.63 0.10 8.42
N ILE A 81 6.90 0.82 7.54
CA ILE A 81 6.42 2.18 7.84
C ILE A 81 5.20 2.10 8.74
N PRO A 82 5.29 2.60 9.98
CA PRO A 82 4.19 2.48 10.93
C PRO A 82 2.96 3.30 10.52
N TYR A 83 1.82 2.87 11.04
CA TYR A 83 0.56 3.59 10.92
C TYR A 83 0.71 5.03 11.42
N GLY A 84 0.21 5.98 10.65
CA GLY A 84 0.28 7.40 11.01
C GLY A 84 1.62 8.06 10.71
N GLN A 85 2.56 7.34 10.11
CA GLN A 85 3.87 7.87 9.78
C GLN A 85 4.11 7.84 8.26
N ILE A 86 5.11 8.58 7.83
CA ILE A 86 5.47 8.66 6.41
C ILE A 86 6.98 8.49 6.25
N ARG A 87 7.39 8.15 5.03
CA ARG A 87 8.77 8.24 4.57
C ARG A 87 8.78 8.88 3.19
N THR A 88 9.87 9.55 2.85
CA THR A 88 10.00 10.12 1.49
C THR A 88 10.58 9.08 0.54
N TYR A 89 10.36 9.29 -0.75
CA TYR A 89 11.01 8.48 -1.79
C TYR A 89 12.52 8.53 -1.65
N GLY A 90 13.07 9.71 -1.28
CA GLY A 90 14.51 9.88 -1.04
C GLY A 90 15.01 9.05 0.13
N ASP A 91 14.23 8.98 1.22
CA ASP A 91 14.59 8.15 2.38
C ASP A 91 14.73 6.69 1.98
N ILE A 92 13.76 6.19 1.23
CA ILE A 92 13.76 4.80 0.80
C ILE A 92 14.90 4.56 -0.19
N ALA A 93 15.15 5.52 -1.09
CA ALA A 93 16.26 5.40 -2.05
C ALA A 93 17.60 5.29 -1.33
N ARG A 94 17.82 6.07 -0.27
CA ARG A 94 19.05 6.00 0.53
C ARG A 94 19.18 4.63 1.20
N GLU A 95 18.10 4.13 1.76
CA GLU A 95 18.11 2.80 2.39
C GLU A 95 18.39 1.70 1.36
N MET A 96 17.78 1.78 0.18
CA MET A 96 18.03 0.82 -0.91
C MET A 96 19.50 0.85 -1.37
N ALA A 97 20.07 2.06 -1.47
CA ALA A 97 21.48 2.21 -1.83
C ALA A 97 22.38 1.48 -0.84
N LEU A 98 22.11 1.64 0.46
CA LEU A 98 22.86 0.94 1.49
C LEU A 98 22.71 -0.58 1.39
N LEU A 99 21.48 -1.06 1.20
CA LEU A 99 21.20 -2.49 1.08
C LEU A 99 21.88 -3.12 -0.12
N LEU A 100 21.99 -2.39 -1.23
CA LEU A 100 22.56 -2.89 -2.47
C LEU A 100 24.05 -2.56 -2.62
N GLY A 101 24.65 -1.89 -1.64
CA GLY A 101 26.05 -1.51 -1.69
C GLY A 101 26.38 -0.51 -2.77
N LYS A 102 25.46 0.39 -3.06
CA LYS A 102 25.60 1.44 -4.08
C LYS A 102 25.76 2.80 -3.45
N GLU A 103 26.47 3.72 -4.13
CA GLU A 103 26.61 5.08 -3.62
C GLU A 103 25.31 5.87 -3.70
N LYS A 104 24.52 5.60 -4.76
CA LYS A 104 23.29 6.32 -5.03
C LYS A 104 22.20 5.36 -5.52
N MET A 105 20.97 5.74 -5.27
CA MET A 105 19.78 5.07 -5.80
C MET A 105 18.80 6.14 -6.25
N SER A 106 18.24 5.96 -7.44
CA SER A 106 17.26 6.89 -7.99
C SER A 106 15.96 6.86 -7.19
N ALA A 107 15.49 8.04 -6.76
CA ALA A 107 14.17 8.16 -6.14
C ALA A 107 13.08 7.81 -7.15
N GLN A 108 13.32 8.06 -8.43
CA GLN A 108 12.38 7.69 -9.51
C GLN A 108 12.22 6.18 -9.62
N ALA A 109 13.34 5.44 -9.54
CA ALA A 109 13.29 3.97 -9.57
C ALA A 109 12.51 3.43 -8.39
N VAL A 110 12.71 4.00 -7.20
CA VAL A 110 11.95 3.66 -6.00
C VAL A 110 10.47 3.97 -6.21
N GLY A 111 10.16 5.14 -6.74
CA GLY A 111 8.77 5.54 -7.01
C GLY A 111 8.06 4.60 -7.96
N GLN A 112 8.74 4.11 -8.98
CA GLN A 112 8.17 3.14 -9.90
C GLN A 112 7.87 1.81 -9.18
N ALA A 113 8.77 1.36 -8.33
CA ALA A 113 8.55 0.13 -7.55
C ALA A 113 7.40 0.30 -6.56
N VAL A 114 7.33 1.44 -5.89
CA VAL A 114 6.23 1.77 -4.97
C VAL A 114 4.89 1.73 -5.72
N GLY A 115 4.84 2.30 -6.92
CA GLY A 115 3.63 2.34 -7.73
C GLY A 115 3.18 0.97 -8.26
N LYS A 116 4.06 -0.02 -8.25
CA LYS A 116 3.74 -1.38 -8.72
C LYS A 116 3.29 -2.31 -7.59
N ASN A 117 3.19 -1.81 -6.38
CA ASN A 117 2.71 -2.59 -5.23
C ASN A 117 1.36 -3.23 -5.53
N PRO A 118 1.27 -4.57 -5.51
CA PRO A 118 0.01 -5.25 -5.85
C PRO A 118 -1.00 -5.34 -4.71
N VAL A 119 -0.60 -5.01 -3.47
CA VAL A 119 -1.48 -5.13 -2.29
C VAL A 119 -1.50 -3.80 -1.54
N SER A 120 -2.25 -2.84 -2.06
CA SER A 120 -2.35 -1.52 -1.45
C SER A 120 -2.96 -1.59 -0.05
N ILE A 121 -2.71 -0.60 0.75
CA ILE A 121 -3.17 -0.43 2.15
C ILE A 121 -2.42 -1.35 3.11
N LEU A 122 -2.50 -2.68 2.94
CA LEU A 122 -1.77 -3.61 3.81
C LEU A 122 -0.26 -3.47 3.62
N VAL A 123 0.18 -3.29 2.37
CA VAL A 123 1.55 -2.85 2.06
C VAL A 123 1.42 -1.35 1.79
N PRO A 124 1.80 -0.49 2.76
CA PRO A 124 1.33 0.89 2.80
C PRO A 124 2.07 1.85 1.87
N CYS A 125 1.93 1.66 0.57
CA CYS A 125 2.55 2.55 -0.41
C CYS A 125 2.04 3.99 -0.30
N HIS A 126 0.86 4.20 0.27
CA HIS A 126 0.32 5.54 0.50
C HIS A 126 1.12 6.35 1.54
N ARG A 127 1.95 5.68 2.36
CA ARG A 127 2.80 6.34 3.37
C ARG A 127 4.11 6.87 2.80
N VAL A 128 4.34 6.75 1.49
CA VAL A 128 5.51 7.31 0.84
C VAL A 128 5.12 8.61 0.16
N VAL A 129 5.84 9.67 0.48
CA VAL A 129 5.55 11.02 0.00
C VAL A 129 6.79 11.65 -0.62
N GLY A 130 6.60 12.77 -1.30
CA GLY A 130 7.71 13.53 -1.88
C GLY A 130 8.45 14.35 -0.83
N THR A 131 9.44 15.10 -1.28
CA THR A 131 10.23 15.98 -0.44
C THR A 131 9.30 16.94 0.33
N LYS A 132 9.56 17.11 1.62
CA LYS A 132 8.78 18.00 2.50
C LYS A 132 7.32 17.56 2.64
N GLY A 133 7.05 16.27 2.46
CA GLY A 133 5.71 15.76 2.64
C GLY A 133 4.75 16.01 1.49
N GLN A 134 5.27 16.33 0.30
CA GLN A 134 4.43 16.58 -0.86
C GLN A 134 3.70 15.29 -1.26
N LEU A 135 2.40 15.40 -1.52
CA LEU A 135 1.60 14.28 -1.99
C LEU A 135 1.74 14.18 -3.50
N THR A 136 2.68 13.36 -3.94
CA THR A 136 2.93 13.13 -5.36
C THR A 136 2.72 11.68 -5.69
N GLY A 137 2.13 11.43 -6.84
CA GLY A 137 1.98 10.08 -7.38
C GLY A 137 1.33 9.06 -6.47
N TYR A 138 0.23 8.49 -6.91
CA TYR A 138 -0.36 7.31 -6.30
C TYR A 138 -1.11 6.59 -7.42
N ALA A 139 -0.96 5.27 -7.49
CA ALA A 139 -1.57 4.49 -8.56
C ALA A 139 -3.08 4.69 -8.64
N TRP A 140 -3.73 4.97 -7.51
CA TRP A 140 -5.18 5.11 -7.40
C TRP A 140 -5.64 6.56 -7.31
N GLY A 141 -4.71 7.53 -7.44
CA GLY A 141 -5.00 8.96 -7.38
C GLY A 141 -4.57 9.60 -6.06
N VAL A 142 -4.07 10.82 -6.16
CA VAL A 142 -3.55 11.58 -5.01
C VAL A 142 -4.64 11.82 -3.97
N GLU A 143 -5.88 11.97 -4.39
CA GLU A 143 -7.01 12.21 -3.48
C GLU A 143 -7.20 11.03 -2.53
N LYS A 144 -7.10 9.79 -3.03
CA LYS A 144 -7.23 8.59 -2.20
C LYS A 144 -6.03 8.42 -1.27
N LYS A 145 -4.85 8.79 -1.75
CA LYS A 145 -3.64 8.81 -0.92
C LYS A 145 -3.82 9.76 0.27
N GLN A 146 -4.29 10.97 0.00
CA GLN A 146 -4.55 11.97 1.04
C GLN A 146 -5.60 11.47 2.03
N TRP A 147 -6.67 10.84 1.53
CA TRP A 147 -7.71 10.29 2.39
C TRP A 147 -7.13 9.25 3.36
N LEU A 148 -6.34 8.32 2.84
CA LEU A 148 -5.74 7.26 3.64
C LEU A 148 -4.80 7.83 4.71
N LEU A 149 -3.95 8.79 4.33
CA LEU A 149 -3.02 9.42 5.27
C LEU A 149 -3.77 10.16 6.37
N ARG A 150 -4.79 10.93 6.02
CA ARG A 150 -5.62 11.66 7.01
C ARG A 150 -6.38 10.70 7.91
N HIS A 151 -6.87 9.62 7.35
CA HIS A 151 -7.54 8.58 8.11
C HIS A 151 -6.63 8.00 9.20
N GLU A 152 -5.34 7.87 8.88
CA GLU A 152 -4.33 7.37 9.82
C GLU A 152 -3.82 8.47 10.77
N GLY A 153 -4.34 9.68 10.66
CA GLY A 153 -3.97 10.77 11.56
C GLY A 153 -2.82 11.65 11.07
N TRP A 154 -2.23 11.34 9.93
CA TRP A 154 -1.18 12.20 9.39
C TRP A 154 -1.78 13.41 8.68
N ARG A 155 -1.17 14.57 8.88
CA ARG A 155 -1.56 15.83 8.22
C ARG A 155 -0.32 16.47 7.62
N GLN A 156 -0.47 16.97 6.40
CA GLN A 156 0.57 17.76 5.80
C GLN A 156 0.74 19.05 6.60
N GLU A 157 1.95 19.31 7.06
CA GLU A 157 2.21 20.45 7.95
C GLU A 157 1.78 21.78 7.34
N ASN A 158 2.00 21.97 6.04
CA ASN A 158 1.66 23.21 5.36
C ASN A 158 0.16 23.38 5.09
N SER A 159 -0.65 22.34 5.30
CA SER A 159 -2.09 22.41 5.04
C SER A 159 -2.84 23.23 6.07
N ILE A 160 -2.22 23.52 7.19
CA ILE A 160 -2.84 24.27 8.28
C ILE A 160 -2.59 25.78 8.22
N LYS A 161 -1.89 26.22 7.21
CA LYS A 161 -1.53 27.63 7.07
C LYS A 161 -2.44 28.37 6.12
#